data_2960e5df4912309470bbf016e2eea6ed
#
_entry.id   2960e5df4912309470bbf016e2eea6ed
#
_cell.length_a   1.000
_cell.length_b   1.000
_cell.length_c   1.000
_cell.angle_alpha   90.00
_cell.angle_beta   90.00
_cell.angle_gamma   90.00
#
_symmetry.space_group_name_H-M   'P 1'
#
loop_
_entity.id
_entity.type
_entity.pdbx_description
1 polymer ?
#
loop_
_entity_poly.entity_id
_entity_poly.type
_entity_poly.pdbx_seq_one_letter_code
_entity_poly.pdbx_strand_id
1 'polypeptide(L)'
;MKLTYSLFDPTGNRTILVQTPVPEAEQPRIAAKLMELEPETEQVGFYQETDPIRLRMAGGEFCGNATMSAAVLSAEHANAEALDAVISVSGAADPVPASVKKQPEGYWIGTVEMPKPKAVTEVLLPGAGAVPVVQFDGIAHVILEQPLPRPLAERSAPAWCEKLGADAVGLLFLDKRTGGLTPLVYVPAAGTLCWEKSCASGTTAVGYYLAREQGEPVTATLRQPGGVLKIAADPDGHLMLTGAVRQLETKTIDI
;
A
#
# COMPACT_ATOMS: atom_id res chain seq x y z
N MET A 1 18.58 15.69 -17.36
CA MET A 1 17.73 16.47 -16.42
C MET A 1 18.15 16.12 -15.01
N LYS A 2 18.34 17.14 -14.13
CA LYS A 2 18.57 16.84 -12.69
C LYS A 2 17.28 16.42 -12.04
N LEU A 3 17.30 15.26 -11.40
CA LEU A 3 16.16 14.65 -10.72
C LEU A 3 16.50 14.44 -9.25
N THR A 4 15.71 15.04 -8.35
CA THR A 4 15.80 14.83 -6.90
C THR A 4 14.69 13.90 -6.46
N TYR A 5 15.03 12.87 -5.68
CA TYR A 5 14.09 11.93 -5.08
C TYR A 5 14.53 11.51 -3.69
N SER A 6 13.57 11.14 -2.86
CA SER A 6 13.81 10.57 -1.54
C SER A 6 13.38 9.10 -1.49
N LEU A 7 14.17 8.30 -0.77
CA LEU A 7 13.91 6.89 -0.49
C LEU A 7 13.27 6.76 0.89
N PHE A 8 12.18 6.03 0.95
CA PHE A 8 11.47 5.70 2.18
C PHE A 8 11.36 4.19 2.37
N ASP A 9 11.26 3.80 3.62
CA ASP A 9 10.89 2.44 4.04
C ASP A 9 9.63 2.51 4.93
N PRO A 10 8.44 2.53 4.34
CA PRO A 10 7.18 2.37 5.06
C PRO A 10 6.92 0.88 5.33
N THR A 11 7.39 0.40 6.49
CA THR A 11 7.15 -0.98 6.95
C THR A 11 7.64 -2.05 5.96
N GLY A 12 8.84 -1.86 5.36
CA GLY A 12 9.47 -2.79 4.43
C GLY A 12 9.07 -2.65 2.96
N ASN A 13 8.06 -1.85 2.63
CA ASN A 13 7.61 -1.57 1.27
C ASN A 13 8.36 -0.35 0.70
N ARG A 14 9.61 -0.53 0.26
CA ARG A 14 10.47 0.59 -0.16
C ARG A 14 9.85 1.41 -1.28
N THR A 15 9.78 2.71 -1.05
CA THR A 15 9.11 3.69 -1.90
C THR A 15 10.07 4.82 -2.28
N ILE A 16 10.11 5.18 -3.56
CA ILE A 16 10.73 6.41 -4.05
C ILE A 16 9.66 7.49 -4.14
N LEU A 17 9.96 8.69 -3.63
CA LEU A 17 9.20 9.90 -3.90
C LEU A 17 10.05 10.88 -4.71
N VAL A 18 9.66 11.09 -5.97
CA VAL A 18 10.30 12.05 -6.88
C VAL A 18 9.78 13.44 -6.54
N GLN A 19 10.69 14.35 -6.21
CA GLN A 19 10.37 15.74 -5.82
C GLN A 19 10.52 16.73 -6.98
N THR A 20 11.35 16.40 -7.98
CA THR A 20 11.46 17.21 -9.19
C THR A 20 10.19 17.08 -10.02
N PRO A 21 9.56 18.17 -10.44
CA PRO A 21 8.41 18.11 -11.32
C PRO A 21 8.73 17.36 -12.63
N VAL A 22 7.92 16.34 -12.93
CA VAL A 22 8.03 15.51 -14.13
C VAL A 22 6.69 15.49 -14.86
N PRO A 23 6.63 15.80 -16.17
CA PRO A 23 5.41 15.65 -16.96
C PRO A 23 4.84 14.25 -16.85
N GLU A 24 3.53 14.12 -16.72
CA GLU A 24 2.87 12.81 -16.51
C GLU A 24 3.23 11.78 -17.58
N ALA A 25 3.36 12.21 -18.85
CA ALA A 25 3.74 11.32 -19.95
C ALA A 25 5.15 10.71 -19.79
N GLU A 26 6.03 11.33 -19.01
CA GLU A 26 7.40 10.86 -18.77
C GLU A 26 7.52 10.04 -17.48
N GLN A 27 6.55 10.15 -16.58
CA GLN A 27 6.60 9.51 -15.26
C GLN A 27 6.83 7.98 -15.31
N PRO A 28 6.16 7.20 -16.19
CA PRO A 28 6.41 5.76 -16.25
C PRO A 28 7.86 5.41 -16.65
N ARG A 29 8.43 6.15 -17.61
CA ARG A 29 9.82 5.95 -18.05
C ARG A 29 10.81 6.30 -16.93
N ILE A 30 10.58 7.40 -16.21
CA ILE A 30 11.41 7.82 -15.08
C ILE A 30 11.31 6.81 -13.93
N ALA A 31 10.10 6.35 -13.61
CA ALA A 31 9.87 5.34 -12.58
C ALA A 31 10.62 4.04 -12.87
N ALA A 32 10.52 3.52 -14.11
CA ALA A 32 11.24 2.32 -14.52
C ALA A 32 12.77 2.50 -14.35
N LYS A 33 13.30 3.66 -14.75
CA LYS A 33 14.74 3.96 -14.61
C LYS A 33 15.17 4.05 -13.15
N LEU A 34 14.36 4.63 -12.28
CA LEU A 34 14.65 4.70 -10.83
C LEU A 34 14.61 3.32 -10.19
N MET A 35 13.68 2.46 -10.56
CA MET A 35 13.61 1.08 -10.06
C MET A 35 14.81 0.23 -10.53
N GLU A 36 15.39 0.50 -11.71
CA GLU A 36 16.65 -0.12 -12.14
C GLU A 36 17.85 0.33 -11.27
N LEU A 37 17.87 1.60 -10.86
CA LEU A 37 18.95 2.18 -10.04
C LEU A 37 18.81 1.79 -8.55
N GLU A 38 17.59 1.60 -8.09
CA GLU A 38 17.22 1.27 -6.72
C GLU A 38 16.44 -0.07 -6.69
N PRO A 39 17.11 -1.22 -6.88
CA PRO A 39 16.45 -2.51 -7.15
C PRO A 39 15.66 -3.07 -5.97
N GLU A 40 15.82 -2.52 -4.77
CA GLU A 40 15.00 -2.89 -3.61
C GLU A 40 13.71 -2.08 -3.48
N THR A 41 13.46 -1.14 -4.40
CA THR A 41 12.26 -0.31 -4.44
C THR A 41 11.10 -1.08 -5.05
N GLU A 42 9.95 -1.03 -4.41
CA GLU A 42 8.74 -1.70 -4.86
C GLU A 42 7.83 -0.75 -5.67
N GLN A 43 7.96 0.58 -5.47
CA GLN A 43 7.09 1.57 -6.11
C GLN A 43 7.71 2.97 -6.19
N VAL A 44 7.20 3.77 -7.12
CA VAL A 44 7.62 5.16 -7.33
C VAL A 44 6.40 6.07 -7.33
N GLY A 45 6.44 7.14 -6.54
CA GLY A 45 5.47 8.23 -6.53
C GLY A 45 6.12 9.56 -6.95
N PHE A 46 5.32 10.42 -7.55
CA PHE A 46 5.68 11.79 -7.92
C PHE A 46 5.00 12.74 -6.95
N TYR A 47 5.81 13.40 -6.14
CA TYR A 47 5.39 14.26 -5.06
C TYR A 47 5.45 15.73 -5.47
N GLN A 48 4.45 16.51 -5.05
CA GLN A 48 4.42 17.96 -5.21
C GLN A 48 3.99 18.60 -3.90
N GLU A 49 4.82 19.52 -3.39
CA GLU A 49 4.51 20.35 -2.22
C GLU A 49 3.50 21.44 -2.62
N THR A 50 2.23 21.12 -2.52
CA THR A 50 1.10 22.01 -2.83
C THR A 50 0.10 21.95 -1.67
N ASP A 51 -0.92 22.78 -1.68
CA ASP A 51 -2.05 22.72 -0.75
C ASP A 51 -3.35 22.44 -1.56
N PRO A 52 -3.91 21.21 -1.44
CA PRO A 52 -3.38 20.02 -0.74
C PRO A 52 -2.10 19.47 -1.39
N ILE A 53 -1.30 18.73 -0.61
CA ILE A 53 -0.14 17.97 -1.11
C ILE A 53 -0.62 17.04 -2.23
N ARG A 54 0.19 16.89 -3.30
CA ARG A 54 -0.12 15.97 -4.39
C ARG A 54 0.87 14.81 -4.44
N LEU A 55 0.31 13.61 -4.56
CA LEU A 55 1.06 12.38 -4.78
C LEU A 55 0.44 11.61 -5.95
N ARG A 56 1.22 11.36 -6.99
CA ARG A 56 0.80 10.50 -8.10
C ARG A 56 1.71 9.28 -8.17
N MET A 57 1.14 8.10 -7.96
CA MET A 57 1.87 6.86 -8.17
C MET A 57 2.12 6.63 -9.66
N ALA A 58 3.23 5.99 -10.00
CA ALA A 58 3.61 5.76 -11.40
C ALA A 58 2.58 4.95 -12.19
N GLY A 59 1.88 4.04 -11.55
CA GLY A 59 0.77 3.27 -12.12
C GLY A 59 -0.59 3.96 -12.01
N GLY A 60 -0.68 5.10 -11.30
CA GLY A 60 -1.94 5.82 -11.09
C GLY A 60 -2.85 5.25 -10.00
N GLU A 61 -2.40 4.19 -9.32
CA GLU A 61 -3.09 3.55 -8.20
C GLU A 61 -3.06 4.38 -6.91
N PHE A 62 -3.89 4.02 -5.94
CA PHE A 62 -3.76 4.49 -4.56
C PHE A 62 -2.75 3.63 -3.80
N CYS A 63 -1.87 4.27 -3.03
CA CYS A 63 -0.94 3.56 -2.16
C CYS A 63 -0.84 4.21 -0.77
N GLY A 64 -1.35 3.53 0.27
CA GLY A 64 -1.31 4.01 1.66
C GLY A 64 0.12 4.17 2.19
N ASN A 65 1.04 3.26 1.84
CA ASN A 65 2.45 3.34 2.23
C ASN A 65 3.13 4.59 1.66
N ALA A 66 2.91 4.87 0.37
CA ALA A 66 3.44 6.07 -0.28
C ALA A 66 2.78 7.36 0.26
N THR A 67 1.49 7.32 0.62
CA THR A 67 0.78 8.45 1.20
C THR A 67 1.36 8.82 2.58
N MET A 68 1.62 7.84 3.44
CA MET A 68 2.32 8.09 4.71
C MET A 68 3.73 8.65 4.48
N SER A 69 4.46 8.14 3.48
CA SER A 69 5.79 8.64 3.13
C SER A 69 5.75 10.09 2.61
N ALA A 70 4.72 10.47 1.86
CA ALA A 70 4.53 11.84 1.39
C ALA A 70 4.25 12.81 2.55
N ALA A 71 3.44 12.40 3.52
CA ALA A 71 3.21 13.19 4.74
C ALA A 71 4.51 13.36 5.55
N VAL A 72 5.35 12.32 5.65
CA VAL A 72 6.68 12.41 6.29
C VAL A 72 7.57 13.39 5.54
N LEU A 73 7.62 13.32 4.21
CA LEU A 73 8.44 14.22 3.39
C LEU A 73 8.05 15.69 3.62
N SER A 74 6.74 15.99 3.65
CA SER A 74 6.24 17.33 3.94
C SER A 74 6.59 17.79 5.36
N ALA A 75 6.48 16.89 6.36
CA ALA A 75 6.88 17.21 7.73
C ALA A 75 8.38 17.52 7.84
N GLU A 76 9.25 16.76 7.16
CA GLU A 76 10.68 17.01 7.11
C GLU A 76 11.01 18.35 6.42
N HIS A 77 10.32 18.70 5.32
CA HIS A 77 10.47 20.01 4.67
C HIS A 77 10.05 21.17 5.57
N ALA A 78 9.01 20.97 6.37
CA ALA A 78 8.54 21.95 7.36
C ALA A 78 9.37 21.99 8.65
N ASN A 79 10.37 21.09 8.83
CA ASN A 79 11.08 20.85 10.09
C ASN A 79 10.13 20.63 11.28
N ALA A 80 9.04 19.91 11.05
CA ALA A 80 8.02 19.61 12.05
C ALA A 80 8.24 18.20 12.64
N GLU A 81 7.97 18.03 13.93
CA GLU A 81 8.01 16.73 14.62
C GLU A 81 6.67 15.97 14.50
N ALA A 82 5.62 16.65 14.04
CA ALA A 82 4.31 16.08 13.72
C ALA A 82 3.63 16.93 12.65
N LEU A 83 2.81 16.28 11.81
CA LEU A 83 2.03 16.94 10.76
C LEU A 83 0.71 16.21 10.57
N ASP A 84 -0.38 16.99 10.56
CA ASP A 84 -1.66 16.56 10.01
C ASP A 84 -1.77 17.19 8.61
N ALA A 85 -2.02 16.37 7.60
CA ALA A 85 -2.05 16.76 6.21
C ALA A 85 -3.26 16.18 5.49
N VAL A 86 -3.64 16.83 4.39
CA VAL A 86 -4.59 16.30 3.41
C VAL A 86 -3.84 16.13 2.10
N ILE A 87 -3.88 14.91 1.55
CA ILE A 87 -3.07 14.55 0.38
C ILE A 87 -3.98 14.12 -0.77
N SER A 88 -3.87 14.82 -1.89
CA SER A 88 -4.49 14.40 -3.15
C SER A 88 -3.66 13.27 -3.77
N VAL A 89 -4.16 12.05 -3.69
CA VAL A 89 -3.44 10.84 -4.14
C VAL A 89 -4.10 10.27 -5.40
N SER A 90 -3.31 9.83 -6.37
CA SER A 90 -3.85 9.07 -7.49
C SER A 90 -4.61 7.83 -7.00
N GLY A 91 -5.65 7.42 -7.71
CA GLY A 91 -6.49 6.28 -7.34
C GLY A 91 -7.46 6.54 -6.16
N ALA A 92 -7.42 7.73 -5.53
CA ALA A 92 -8.44 8.18 -4.59
C ALA A 92 -9.33 9.25 -5.25
N ALA A 93 -10.65 9.17 -5.00
CA ALA A 93 -11.60 10.14 -5.54
C ALA A 93 -11.49 11.51 -4.85
N ASP A 94 -11.28 11.49 -3.54
CA ASP A 94 -11.17 12.67 -2.68
C ASP A 94 -9.76 12.73 -2.04
N PRO A 95 -9.30 13.92 -1.64
CA PRO A 95 -8.07 14.06 -0.87
C PRO A 95 -8.14 13.30 0.46
N VAL A 96 -7.06 12.65 0.81
CA VAL A 96 -6.98 11.67 1.91
C VAL A 96 -6.34 12.32 3.14
N PRO A 97 -6.98 12.26 4.32
CA PRO A 97 -6.35 12.64 5.57
C PRO A 97 -5.19 11.72 5.93
N ALA A 98 -4.08 12.33 6.33
CA ALA A 98 -2.91 11.62 6.83
C ALA A 98 -2.29 12.39 8.00
N SER A 99 -1.76 11.66 8.98
CA SER A 99 -1.01 12.25 10.09
C SER A 99 0.31 11.52 10.30
N VAL A 100 1.34 12.25 10.67
CA VAL A 100 2.66 11.67 10.97
C VAL A 100 3.22 12.27 12.24
N LYS A 101 3.95 11.45 13.01
CA LYS A 101 4.63 11.87 14.23
C LYS A 101 5.99 11.20 14.34
N LYS A 102 7.03 12.02 14.49
CA LYS A 102 8.41 11.55 14.66
C LYS A 102 8.59 10.88 16.00
N GLN A 103 9.33 9.79 16.01
CA GLN A 103 9.67 9.02 17.20
C GLN A 103 11.11 9.34 17.66
N PRO A 104 11.40 9.20 18.96
CA PRO A 104 12.75 9.47 19.49
C PRO A 104 13.86 8.66 18.78
N GLU A 105 13.53 7.47 18.27
CA GLU A 105 14.44 6.58 17.55
C GLU A 105 14.69 6.98 16.09
N GLY A 106 14.16 8.12 15.65
CA GLY A 106 14.42 8.71 14.34
C GLY A 106 13.58 8.14 13.19
N TYR A 107 12.52 7.37 13.49
CA TYR A 107 11.52 6.98 12.51
C TYR A 107 10.20 7.73 12.76
N TRP A 108 9.25 7.61 11.84
CA TRP A 108 7.93 8.20 11.95
C TRP A 108 6.86 7.12 12.15
N ILE A 109 5.81 7.46 12.89
CA ILE A 109 4.54 6.73 12.82
C ILE A 109 3.61 7.55 11.93
N GLY A 110 3.17 6.93 10.84
CA GLY A 110 2.19 7.49 9.92
C GLY A 110 0.83 6.81 10.08
N THR A 111 -0.23 7.59 9.98
CA THR A 111 -1.62 7.11 9.90
C THR A 111 -2.27 7.74 8.68
N VAL A 112 -3.01 6.94 7.91
CA VAL A 112 -3.70 7.39 6.69
C VAL A 112 -5.10 6.79 6.64
N GLU A 113 -6.06 7.59 6.20
CA GLU A 113 -7.39 7.08 5.85
C GLU A 113 -7.30 6.27 4.55
N MET A 114 -7.88 5.07 4.58
CA MET A 114 -7.84 4.14 3.45
C MET A 114 -9.16 4.15 2.68
N PRO A 115 -9.13 3.96 1.36
CA PRO A 115 -10.35 3.85 0.57
C PRO A 115 -11.26 2.73 1.07
N LYS A 116 -12.58 3.00 1.06
CA LYS A 116 -13.58 2.00 1.41
C LYS A 116 -13.65 0.92 0.33
N PRO A 117 -13.66 -0.37 0.72
CA PRO A 117 -13.92 -1.45 -0.22
C PRO A 117 -15.31 -1.35 -0.87
N LYS A 118 -15.41 -1.74 -2.12
CA LYS A 118 -16.69 -1.81 -2.85
C LYS A 118 -17.59 -2.93 -2.35
N ALA A 119 -16.99 -4.08 -2.03
CA ALA A 119 -17.72 -5.26 -1.59
C ALA A 119 -16.85 -6.20 -0.76
N VAL A 120 -17.50 -6.99 0.08
CA VAL A 120 -16.97 -8.23 0.65
C VAL A 120 -17.90 -9.35 0.21
N THR A 121 -17.35 -10.34 -0.50
CA THR A 121 -18.11 -11.47 -1.04
C THR A 121 -17.41 -12.78 -0.71
N GLU A 122 -18.15 -13.86 -0.66
CA GLU A 122 -17.57 -15.21 -0.60
C GLU A 122 -17.50 -15.77 -2.04
N VAL A 123 -16.34 -16.24 -2.46
CA VAL A 123 -16.12 -16.76 -3.83
C VAL A 123 -15.53 -18.16 -3.77
N LEU A 124 -16.10 -19.08 -4.55
CA LEU A 124 -15.53 -20.42 -4.72
C LEU A 124 -14.34 -20.36 -5.68
N LEU A 125 -13.12 -20.52 -5.14
CA LEU A 125 -11.87 -20.52 -5.92
C LEU A 125 -11.28 -21.94 -6.02
N PRO A 126 -10.82 -22.36 -7.22
CA PRO A 126 -10.22 -23.66 -7.41
C PRO A 126 -8.99 -23.86 -6.49
N GLY A 127 -8.99 -24.94 -5.72
CA GLY A 127 -7.88 -25.27 -4.81
C GLY A 127 -7.93 -24.58 -3.44
N ALA A 128 -8.80 -23.60 -3.24
CA ALA A 128 -8.97 -22.90 -1.96
C ALA A 128 -10.38 -23.08 -1.35
N GLY A 129 -11.37 -23.50 -2.13
CA GLY A 129 -12.76 -23.59 -1.67
C GLY A 129 -13.47 -22.22 -1.67
N ALA A 130 -14.48 -22.08 -0.83
CA ALA A 130 -15.18 -20.81 -0.60
C ALA A 130 -14.31 -19.94 0.31
N VAL A 131 -13.93 -18.75 -0.15
CA VAL A 131 -13.04 -17.83 0.55
C VAL A 131 -13.56 -16.39 0.48
N PRO A 132 -13.32 -15.57 1.52
CA PRO A 132 -13.65 -14.15 1.50
C PRO A 132 -12.80 -13.40 0.47
N VAL A 133 -13.47 -12.52 -0.29
CA VAL A 133 -12.84 -11.61 -1.24
C VAL A 133 -13.29 -10.19 -0.93
N VAL A 134 -12.34 -9.31 -0.69
CA VAL A 134 -12.55 -7.87 -0.47
C VAL A 134 -12.15 -7.13 -1.73
N GLN A 135 -13.10 -6.41 -2.34
CA GLN A 135 -12.91 -5.72 -3.61
C GLN A 135 -12.71 -4.22 -3.39
N PHE A 136 -11.63 -3.68 -3.93
CA PHE A 136 -11.37 -2.25 -4.06
C PHE A 136 -11.42 -1.82 -5.54
N ASP A 137 -11.23 -0.53 -5.81
CA ASP A 137 -10.91 -0.08 -7.15
C ASP A 137 -9.54 -0.63 -7.56
N GLY A 138 -9.48 -1.31 -8.71
CA GLY A 138 -8.26 -1.83 -9.30
C GLY A 138 -7.70 -3.12 -8.66
N ILE A 139 -8.12 -3.53 -7.46
CA ILE A 139 -7.57 -4.73 -6.82
C ILE A 139 -8.63 -5.51 -6.03
N ALA A 140 -8.57 -6.85 -6.12
CA ALA A 140 -9.32 -7.75 -5.25
C ALA A 140 -8.37 -8.48 -4.29
N HIS A 141 -8.71 -8.53 -3.01
CA HIS A 141 -7.94 -9.26 -2.01
C HIS A 141 -8.67 -10.53 -1.58
N VAL A 142 -8.04 -11.68 -1.82
CA VAL A 142 -8.51 -13.01 -1.38
C VAL A 142 -7.92 -13.32 -0.03
N ILE A 143 -8.75 -13.52 0.99
CA ILE A 143 -8.29 -13.83 2.35
C ILE A 143 -8.22 -15.35 2.52
N LEU A 144 -7.04 -15.86 2.82
CA LEU A 144 -6.73 -17.28 2.96
C LEU A 144 -6.31 -17.56 4.40
N GLU A 145 -7.17 -18.21 5.16
CA GLU A 145 -6.89 -18.65 6.55
C GLU A 145 -6.22 -20.02 6.60
N GLN A 146 -6.25 -20.76 5.48
CA GLN A 146 -5.58 -22.02 5.33
C GLN A 146 -4.31 -21.85 4.50
N PRO A 147 -3.19 -22.51 4.89
CA PRO A 147 -1.96 -22.41 4.13
C PRO A 147 -2.11 -23.04 2.74
N LEU A 148 -1.58 -22.34 1.74
CA LEU A 148 -1.44 -22.84 0.39
C LEU A 148 0.06 -22.94 0.06
N PRO A 149 0.55 -24.04 -0.53
CA PRO A 149 1.94 -24.11 -0.95
C PRO A 149 2.29 -22.98 -1.93
N ARG A 150 3.43 -22.30 -1.72
CA ARG A 150 3.86 -21.16 -2.55
C ARG A 150 3.74 -21.42 -4.05
N PRO A 151 4.24 -22.54 -4.61
CA PRO A 151 4.12 -22.80 -6.06
C PRO A 151 2.66 -22.91 -6.53
N LEU A 152 1.74 -23.33 -5.66
CA LEU A 152 0.32 -23.40 -5.99
C LEU A 152 -0.30 -22.00 -5.95
N ALA A 153 0.01 -21.19 -4.91
CA ALA A 153 -0.44 -19.82 -4.81
C ALA A 153 -0.01 -18.99 -6.03
N GLU A 154 1.26 -19.08 -6.41
CA GLU A 154 1.81 -18.35 -7.56
C GLU A 154 1.13 -18.75 -8.88
N ARG A 155 0.86 -20.03 -9.09
CA ARG A 155 0.13 -20.50 -10.28
C ARG A 155 -1.35 -20.12 -10.26
N SER A 156 -1.94 -19.99 -9.06
CA SER A 156 -3.37 -19.69 -8.91
C SER A 156 -3.68 -18.21 -9.09
N ALA A 157 -2.76 -17.32 -8.73
CA ALA A 157 -3.00 -15.89 -8.73
C ALA A 157 -3.47 -15.34 -10.08
N PRO A 158 -2.87 -15.66 -11.24
CA PRO A 158 -3.36 -15.20 -12.55
C PRO A 158 -4.79 -15.68 -12.85
N ALA A 159 -5.06 -16.96 -12.63
CA ALA A 159 -6.39 -17.54 -12.91
C ALA A 159 -7.47 -16.99 -11.97
N TRP A 160 -7.11 -16.70 -10.70
CA TRP A 160 -8.05 -16.09 -9.77
C TRP A 160 -8.28 -14.60 -10.07
N CYS A 161 -7.25 -13.87 -10.52
CA CYS A 161 -7.38 -12.50 -10.99
C CYS A 161 -8.38 -12.39 -12.15
N GLU A 162 -8.22 -13.25 -13.17
CA GLU A 162 -9.13 -13.35 -14.31
C GLU A 162 -10.55 -13.71 -13.87
N LYS A 163 -10.71 -14.73 -13.02
CA LYS A 163 -12.01 -15.16 -12.51
C LYS A 163 -12.75 -14.07 -11.73
N LEU A 164 -12.02 -13.24 -10.98
CA LEU A 164 -12.56 -12.14 -10.20
C LEU A 164 -12.83 -10.89 -11.07
N GLY A 165 -12.35 -10.86 -12.31
CA GLY A 165 -12.47 -9.71 -13.18
C GLY A 165 -11.76 -8.47 -12.62
N ALA A 166 -10.66 -8.67 -11.90
CA ALA A 166 -9.92 -7.60 -11.24
C ALA A 166 -8.67 -7.22 -12.05
N ASP A 167 -8.25 -5.96 -11.95
CA ASP A 167 -7.01 -5.46 -12.59
C ASP A 167 -5.76 -5.99 -11.88
N ALA A 168 -5.89 -6.29 -10.57
CA ALA A 168 -4.87 -6.93 -9.76
C ALA A 168 -5.51 -7.84 -8.71
N VAL A 169 -4.76 -8.83 -8.19
CA VAL A 169 -5.21 -9.66 -7.08
C VAL A 169 -4.13 -9.78 -6.00
N GLY A 170 -4.54 -9.63 -4.75
CA GLY A 170 -3.73 -9.93 -3.57
C GLY A 170 -4.22 -11.21 -2.89
N LEU A 171 -3.37 -12.21 -2.78
CA LEU A 171 -3.61 -13.40 -1.98
C LEU A 171 -3.04 -13.15 -0.57
N LEU A 172 -3.91 -13.07 0.41
CA LEU A 172 -3.58 -12.70 1.79
C LEU A 172 -3.60 -13.92 2.69
N PHE A 173 -2.44 -14.45 3.01
CA PHE A 173 -2.30 -15.58 3.93
C PHE A 173 -2.36 -15.06 5.36
N LEU A 174 -3.52 -15.22 5.99
CA LEU A 174 -3.84 -14.71 7.33
C LEU A 174 -3.80 -15.79 8.38
N ASP A 175 -2.93 -15.66 9.38
CA ASP A 175 -3.02 -16.40 10.63
C ASP A 175 -3.77 -15.54 11.68
N LYS A 176 -5.07 -15.73 11.83
CA LYS A 176 -5.90 -15.00 12.81
C LYS A 176 -5.40 -15.16 14.25
N ARG A 177 -4.74 -16.27 14.57
CA ARG A 177 -4.26 -16.53 15.93
C ARG A 177 -3.06 -15.66 16.31
N THR A 178 -2.17 -15.39 15.38
CA THR A 178 -0.93 -14.61 15.63
C THR A 178 -1.00 -13.20 15.05
N GLY A 179 -1.95 -12.91 14.19
CA GLY A 179 -2.01 -11.70 13.38
C GLY A 179 -0.93 -11.70 12.29
N GLY A 180 -0.42 -12.86 11.89
CA GLY A 180 0.51 -12.99 10.78
C GLY A 180 -0.20 -12.80 9.45
N LEU A 181 0.40 -11.98 8.55
CA LEU A 181 -0.10 -11.73 7.21
C LEU A 181 1.03 -11.81 6.20
N THR A 182 0.90 -12.68 5.21
CA THR A 182 1.86 -12.79 4.11
C THR A 182 1.15 -12.49 2.79
N PRO A 183 1.40 -11.33 2.15
CA PRO A 183 0.75 -10.97 0.90
C PRO A 183 1.51 -11.51 -0.32
N LEU A 184 0.77 -12.06 -1.30
CA LEU A 184 1.24 -12.32 -2.65
C LEU A 184 0.39 -11.47 -3.60
N VAL A 185 0.99 -10.55 -4.33
CA VAL A 185 0.28 -9.63 -5.22
C VAL A 185 0.65 -9.91 -6.68
N TYR A 186 -0.36 -10.03 -7.52
CA TYR A 186 -0.25 -10.18 -8.97
C TYR A 186 -0.89 -9.00 -9.67
N VAL A 187 -0.12 -8.34 -10.54
CA VAL A 187 -0.57 -7.20 -11.36
C VAL A 187 -0.33 -7.52 -12.83
N PRO A 188 -1.36 -7.99 -13.57
CA PRO A 188 -1.24 -8.36 -14.99
C PRO A 188 -0.64 -7.27 -15.87
N ALA A 189 -1.10 -6.03 -15.71
CA ALA A 189 -0.66 -4.90 -16.52
C ALA A 189 0.86 -4.60 -16.39
N ALA A 190 1.43 -4.89 -15.23
CA ALA A 190 2.87 -4.77 -14.96
C ALA A 190 3.63 -6.08 -15.21
N GLY A 191 2.92 -7.20 -15.42
CA GLY A 191 3.52 -8.53 -15.52
C GLY A 191 4.23 -8.98 -14.24
N THR A 192 3.84 -8.45 -13.07
CA THR A 192 4.51 -8.72 -11.79
C THR A 192 3.71 -9.68 -10.92
N LEU A 193 4.44 -10.59 -10.26
CA LEU A 193 3.94 -11.47 -9.21
C LEU A 193 4.95 -11.42 -8.05
N CYS A 194 4.56 -10.80 -6.94
CA CYS A 194 5.49 -10.49 -5.86
C CYS A 194 4.96 -10.93 -4.49
N TRP A 195 5.81 -11.62 -3.71
CA TRP A 195 5.61 -11.79 -2.27
C TRP A 195 6.05 -10.49 -1.60
N GLU A 196 5.07 -9.64 -1.27
CA GLU A 196 5.36 -8.33 -0.69
C GLU A 196 5.85 -8.44 0.76
N LYS A 197 6.72 -7.50 1.13
CA LYS A 197 7.18 -7.38 2.52
C LYS A 197 6.08 -6.78 3.40
N SER A 198 5.27 -5.86 2.88
CA SER A 198 4.04 -5.36 3.50
C SER A 198 3.06 -4.81 2.46
N CYS A 199 1.76 -5.01 2.71
CA CYS A 199 0.69 -4.57 1.85
C CYS A 199 -0.32 -3.73 2.63
N ALA A 200 -0.40 -2.43 2.31
CA ALA A 200 -1.31 -1.50 2.94
C ALA A 200 -2.78 -1.84 2.63
N SER A 201 -3.11 -2.03 1.34
CA SER A 201 -4.47 -2.40 0.90
C SER A 201 -4.89 -3.79 1.41
N GLY A 202 -3.95 -4.75 1.44
CA GLY A 202 -4.20 -6.07 2.02
C GLY A 202 -4.46 -6.02 3.53
N THR A 203 -3.70 -5.20 4.27
CA THR A 203 -3.96 -4.95 5.70
C THR A 203 -5.35 -4.35 5.91
N THR A 204 -5.73 -3.39 5.07
CA THR A 204 -7.06 -2.76 5.10
C THR A 204 -8.16 -3.75 4.78
N ALA A 205 -7.97 -4.61 3.77
CA ALA A 205 -8.91 -5.65 3.42
C ALA A 205 -9.19 -6.60 4.60
N VAL A 206 -8.13 -7.03 5.30
CA VAL A 206 -8.27 -7.89 6.48
C VAL A 206 -9.01 -7.16 7.60
N GLY A 207 -8.66 -5.91 7.91
CA GLY A 207 -9.35 -5.13 8.94
C GLY A 207 -10.84 -4.96 8.65
N TYR A 208 -11.18 -4.59 7.42
CA TYR A 208 -12.58 -4.43 7.02
C TYR A 208 -13.36 -5.76 7.04
N TYR A 209 -12.74 -6.84 6.55
CA TYR A 209 -13.34 -8.19 6.63
C TYR A 209 -13.65 -8.56 8.07
N LEU A 210 -12.72 -8.39 9.00
CA LEU A 210 -12.91 -8.70 10.41
C LEU A 210 -14.02 -7.84 11.06
N ALA A 211 -14.07 -6.54 10.76
CA ALA A 211 -15.13 -5.66 11.25
C ALA A 211 -16.51 -6.09 10.73
N ARG A 212 -16.60 -6.47 9.46
CA ARG A 212 -17.84 -7.00 8.87
C ARG A 212 -18.25 -8.36 9.44
N GLU A 213 -17.29 -9.24 9.70
CA GLU A 213 -17.53 -10.56 10.28
C GLU A 213 -18.06 -10.43 11.73
N GLN A 214 -17.51 -9.50 12.52
CA GLN A 214 -17.88 -9.27 13.91
C GLN A 214 -19.10 -8.35 14.06
N GLY A 215 -19.41 -7.52 13.09
CA GLY A 215 -20.50 -6.54 13.15
C GLY A 215 -20.18 -5.33 14.03
N GLU A 216 -18.93 -5.13 14.42
CA GLU A 216 -18.47 -4.05 15.30
C GLU A 216 -17.07 -3.53 14.87
N PRO A 217 -16.67 -2.32 15.30
CA PRO A 217 -15.33 -1.80 15.03
C PRO A 217 -14.23 -2.70 15.58
N VAL A 218 -13.17 -2.88 14.77
CA VAL A 218 -12.00 -3.68 15.17
C VAL A 218 -10.73 -2.86 15.05
N THR A 219 -9.74 -3.21 15.85
CA THR A 219 -8.35 -2.78 15.67
C THR A 219 -7.48 -4.02 15.55
N ALA A 220 -6.97 -4.26 14.34
CA ALA A 220 -6.09 -5.40 14.07
C ALA A 220 -4.63 -4.96 13.94
N THR A 221 -3.73 -5.75 14.52
CA THR A 221 -2.27 -5.59 14.37
C THR A 221 -1.77 -6.75 13.53
N LEU A 222 -1.33 -6.46 12.30
CA LEU A 222 -0.91 -7.46 11.34
C LEU A 222 0.61 -7.44 11.17
N ARG A 223 1.24 -8.60 11.47
CA ARG A 223 2.68 -8.82 11.32
C ARG A 223 2.97 -9.35 9.94
N GLN A 224 3.75 -8.61 9.18
CA GLN A 224 4.14 -8.94 7.81
C GLN A 224 5.66 -9.10 7.73
N PRO A 225 6.22 -9.68 6.65
CA PRO A 225 7.67 -9.87 6.54
C PRO A 225 8.49 -8.59 6.72
N GLY A 226 7.99 -7.43 6.32
CA GLY A 226 8.66 -6.13 6.44
C GLY A 226 8.40 -5.40 7.75
N GLY A 227 7.47 -5.87 8.60
CA GLY A 227 7.15 -5.21 9.86
C GLY A 227 5.67 -5.31 10.26
N VAL A 228 5.19 -4.29 10.95
CA VAL A 228 3.84 -4.29 11.52
C VAL A 228 3.02 -3.15 10.95
N LEU A 229 1.87 -3.47 10.39
CA LEU A 229 0.82 -2.50 10.09
C LEU A 229 -0.36 -2.71 11.05
N LYS A 230 -1.00 -1.62 11.45
CA LYS A 230 -2.23 -1.63 12.24
C LYS A 230 -3.36 -1.05 11.41
N ILE A 231 -4.53 -1.61 11.56
CA ILE A 231 -5.76 -1.12 10.93
C ILE A 231 -6.86 -0.99 11.97
N ALA A 232 -7.40 0.21 12.12
CA ALA A 232 -8.68 0.43 12.76
C ALA A 232 -9.75 0.50 11.67
N ALA A 233 -10.74 -0.36 11.77
CA ALA A 233 -11.79 -0.52 10.77
C ALA A 233 -13.14 -0.63 11.44
N ASP A 234 -14.16 0.01 10.86
CA ASP A 234 -15.55 -0.24 11.24
C ASP A 234 -16.35 -0.89 10.11
N PRO A 235 -17.51 -1.47 10.41
CA PRO A 235 -18.37 -2.09 9.39
C PRO A 235 -18.89 -1.10 8.34
N ASP A 236 -18.93 0.19 8.65
CA ASP A 236 -19.40 1.25 7.75
C ASP A 236 -18.32 1.72 6.78
N GLY A 237 -17.06 1.35 7.05
CA GLY A 237 -15.93 1.56 6.15
C GLY A 237 -15.09 2.79 6.46
N HIS A 238 -15.03 3.25 7.71
CA HIS A 238 -13.96 4.14 8.17
C HIS A 238 -12.74 3.29 8.47
N LEU A 239 -11.65 3.55 7.79
CA LEU A 239 -10.49 2.67 7.73
C LEU A 239 -9.22 3.49 7.93
N MET A 240 -8.58 3.34 9.09
CA MET A 240 -7.37 4.07 9.45
C MET A 240 -6.19 3.12 9.53
N LEU A 241 -5.30 3.19 8.55
CA LEU A 241 -4.06 2.40 8.50
C LEU A 241 -2.94 3.14 9.22
N THR A 242 -2.21 2.45 10.09
CA THR A 242 -1.04 3.00 10.80
C THR A 242 0.17 2.12 10.59
N GLY A 243 1.32 2.73 10.27
CA GLY A 243 2.58 2.04 10.07
C GLY A 243 3.80 2.88 10.42
N ALA A 244 4.95 2.23 10.55
CA ALA A 244 6.23 2.92 10.71
C ALA A 244 6.76 3.34 9.34
N VAL A 245 7.30 4.55 9.25
CA VAL A 245 7.95 5.11 8.06
C VAL A 245 9.35 5.58 8.42
N ARG A 246 10.34 5.16 7.64
CA ARG A 246 11.72 5.67 7.75
C ARG A 246 12.08 6.38 6.46
N GLN A 247 12.57 7.61 6.55
CA GLN A 247 13.31 8.22 5.45
C GLN A 247 14.72 7.66 5.45
N LEU A 248 15.17 7.12 4.33
CA LEU A 248 16.48 6.50 4.20
C LEU A 248 17.51 7.53 3.72
N GLU A 249 17.29 8.09 2.55
CA GLU A 249 18.17 9.11 1.97
C GLU A 249 17.46 9.94 0.90
N THR A 250 18.04 11.09 0.58
CA THR A 250 17.63 11.91 -0.57
C THR A 250 18.79 12.00 -1.55
N LYS A 251 18.52 11.73 -2.81
CA LYS A 251 19.50 11.73 -3.91
C LYS A 251 19.14 12.73 -4.99
N THR A 252 20.17 13.27 -5.64
CA THR A 252 20.00 14.02 -6.89
C THR A 252 20.89 13.40 -7.96
N ILE A 253 20.30 13.04 -9.09
CA ILE A 253 20.97 12.36 -10.19
C ILE A 253 20.72 13.10 -11.50
N ASP A 254 21.56 12.86 -12.50
CA ASP A 254 21.32 13.28 -13.88
C ASP A 254 20.70 12.11 -14.67
N ILE A 255 19.56 12.36 -15.30
CA ILE A 255 18.82 11.41 -16.17
C ILE A 255 18.70 11.97 -17.58
#